data_20a889aefe5478cb629a907758a68a4a
#
_entry.id   20a889aefe5478cb629a907758a68a4a
#
_cell.length_a   1.000
_cell.length_b   1.000
_cell.length_c   1.000
_cell.angle_alpha   90.00
_cell.angle_beta   90.00
_cell.angle_gamma   90.00
#
_symmetry.space_group_name_H-M   'P 1'
#
loop_
_entity.id
_entity.type
_entity.pdbx_description
1 polymer ?
#
loop_
_entity_poly.entity_id
_entity_poly.type
_entity_poly.pdbx_seq_one_letter_code
_entity_poly.pdbx_strand_id
1 'polypeptide(L)'
;MQEQMSRRDLLKLGVAGAGALALGAVNAQASALNAKDVKFDEEWDVIIIGSGFSGLAAGLKAAQKGNKVLILEKMGRIGGNSVINGGGMAVANNPVQAKTNIKDSKELFIADCLKAGLGINHTELLETLVDRGMDAYNFLVENGVQFKEHCAHFGGHTVARSLLTTNDSGSGYIQPMLEKFEALKDKGCELRRRAKFDDFVLDESGRVVGVTIREEYRFDDKLYSDDLENTSGTKKTLKANKGVVLAAGGFCRDKIFRKLQDPRIPDDVDSTNHPGATAGALLKAFEIGAYPVQVDWIQFGPWASPDEKGFGTAPILTQQGTFKYGIAVDIRTGKRFMNELADRKTRADAEFKILREKPGAYPITFADTKMAFKDLSEEVVQKGMASGKLVGECATLDDIAKKYGVPADALKETVKKYNEGVKAKKDEFGKQESALSEINEAGPFYVIRLSPKPHHTMGGLKINTKAEVISSKTNKPIPGLYAAGEITGGTHGASRLGTVAITDCIVFGMIAGENI
;
A
#
# COMPACT_ATOMS: atom_id res chain seq x y z
N MET A 1 37.62 -23.87 -27.90
CA MET A 1 36.48 -24.11 -28.78
C MET A 1 35.25 -24.28 -27.88
N GLN A 2 34.44 -23.23 -27.78
CA GLN A 2 33.14 -23.29 -27.11
C GLN A 2 32.14 -23.75 -28.16
N GLU A 3 31.61 -24.96 -28.01
CA GLU A 3 30.50 -25.45 -28.83
C GLU A 3 29.25 -24.66 -28.46
N GLN A 4 28.73 -23.90 -29.42
CA GLN A 4 27.43 -23.23 -29.29
C GLN A 4 26.32 -24.29 -29.36
N MET A 5 25.66 -24.54 -28.24
CA MET A 5 24.43 -25.37 -28.19
C MET A 5 23.37 -24.79 -29.12
N SER A 6 22.80 -25.65 -29.99
CA SER A 6 21.76 -25.23 -30.93
C SER A 6 20.43 -24.96 -30.22
N ARG A 7 19.59 -24.08 -30.80
CA ARG A 7 18.23 -23.79 -30.29
C ARG A 7 17.36 -25.06 -30.14
N ARG A 8 17.65 -26.12 -30.94
CA ARG A 8 16.98 -27.43 -30.84
C ARG A 8 17.40 -28.22 -29.60
N ASP A 9 18.64 -28.09 -29.15
CA ASP A 9 19.15 -28.76 -27.95
C ASP A 9 18.65 -28.08 -26.69
N LEU A 10 18.49 -26.77 -26.70
CA LEU A 10 17.83 -25.98 -25.64
C LEU A 10 16.33 -26.39 -25.50
N LEU A 11 15.62 -26.58 -26.60
CA LEU A 11 14.23 -27.03 -26.59
C LEU A 11 14.07 -28.47 -26.07
N LYS A 12 15.01 -29.37 -26.37
CA LYS A 12 14.99 -30.74 -25.85
C LYS A 12 15.28 -30.81 -24.35
N LEU A 13 16.18 -29.98 -23.85
CA LEU A 13 16.43 -29.83 -22.42
C LEU A 13 15.25 -29.18 -21.69
N GLY A 14 14.57 -28.20 -22.30
CA GLY A 14 13.38 -27.56 -21.77
C GLY A 14 12.18 -28.53 -21.66
N VAL A 15 11.98 -29.39 -22.63
CA VAL A 15 10.88 -30.39 -22.62
C VAL A 15 11.16 -31.54 -21.63
N ALA A 16 12.42 -31.96 -21.48
CA ALA A 16 12.79 -32.96 -20.48
C ALA A 16 12.72 -32.41 -19.05
N GLY A 17 13.14 -31.15 -18.84
CA GLY A 17 13.02 -30.44 -17.56
C GLY A 17 11.57 -30.13 -17.18
N ALA A 18 10.75 -29.69 -18.13
CA ALA A 18 9.35 -29.38 -17.90
C ALA A 18 8.50 -30.64 -17.61
N GLY A 19 8.82 -31.77 -18.27
CA GLY A 19 8.16 -33.07 -18.03
C GLY A 19 8.47 -33.63 -16.64
N ALA A 20 9.71 -33.54 -16.18
CA ALA A 20 10.11 -33.99 -14.84
C ALA A 20 9.60 -33.10 -13.73
N LEU A 21 9.54 -31.75 -13.95
CA LEU A 21 8.92 -30.80 -13.04
C LEU A 21 7.40 -30.93 -13.00
N ALA A 22 6.74 -31.23 -14.14
CA ALA A 22 5.29 -31.43 -14.19
C ALA A 22 4.85 -32.72 -13.48
N LEU A 23 5.65 -33.80 -13.56
CA LEU A 23 5.36 -35.07 -12.85
C LEU A 23 5.72 -34.99 -11.35
N GLY A 24 6.68 -34.15 -10.95
CA GLY A 24 6.99 -33.86 -9.55
C GLY A 24 6.02 -32.83 -8.92
N ALA A 25 5.50 -31.87 -9.70
CA ALA A 25 4.56 -30.87 -9.25
C ALA A 25 3.12 -31.40 -9.06
N VAL A 26 2.75 -32.51 -9.67
CA VAL A 26 1.42 -33.14 -9.51
C VAL A 26 1.25 -33.78 -8.13
N ASN A 27 2.34 -34.05 -7.39
CA ASN A 27 2.30 -34.55 -6.00
C ASN A 27 2.64 -33.55 -4.92
N ALA A 28 2.97 -32.32 -5.27
CA ALA A 28 3.12 -31.22 -4.31
C ALA A 28 1.89 -30.29 -4.37
N GLN A 29 0.69 -30.85 -4.33
CA GLN A 29 -0.44 -30.14 -3.75
C GLN A 29 -0.08 -29.98 -2.26
N ALA A 30 0.46 -28.82 -1.88
CA ALA A 30 0.41 -28.36 -0.51
C ALA A 30 -1.08 -28.15 -0.20
N SER A 31 -1.78 -29.23 0.08
CA SER A 31 -3.17 -29.18 0.52
C SER A 31 -3.17 -28.59 1.91
N ALA A 32 -4.01 -27.59 2.13
CA ALA A 32 -4.34 -27.15 3.48
C ALA A 32 -4.53 -28.38 4.40
N LEU A 33 -4.15 -28.26 5.66
CA LEU A 33 -4.23 -29.37 6.60
C LEU A 33 -5.69 -29.81 6.78
N ASN A 34 -5.93 -31.11 6.81
CA ASN A 34 -7.26 -31.62 7.11
C ASN A 34 -7.48 -31.62 8.63
N ALA A 35 -8.63 -31.13 9.07
CA ALA A 35 -8.98 -31.05 10.48
C ALA A 35 -8.95 -32.42 11.21
N LYS A 36 -9.12 -33.53 10.48
CA LYS A 36 -9.04 -34.88 11.04
C LYS A 36 -7.60 -35.32 11.35
N ASP A 37 -6.63 -34.72 10.67
CA ASP A 37 -5.21 -35.12 10.75
C ASP A 37 -4.41 -34.25 11.73
N VAL A 38 -5.06 -33.28 12.38
CA VAL A 38 -4.41 -32.35 13.29
C VAL A 38 -5.06 -32.35 14.68
N LYS A 39 -4.22 -32.11 15.68
CA LYS A 39 -4.68 -31.80 17.04
C LYS A 39 -4.67 -30.29 17.22
N PHE A 40 -5.77 -29.72 17.64
CA PHE A 40 -5.85 -28.32 18.01
C PHE A 40 -5.28 -28.09 19.40
N ASP A 41 -4.39 -27.09 19.51
CA ASP A 41 -3.76 -26.69 20.78
C ASP A 41 -4.65 -25.70 21.54
N GLU A 42 -5.42 -24.87 20.83
CA GLU A 42 -6.31 -23.85 21.39
C GLU A 42 -7.58 -23.72 20.53
N GLU A 43 -8.66 -23.20 21.14
CA GLU A 43 -9.95 -22.92 20.47
C GLU A 43 -10.38 -21.48 20.68
N TRP A 44 -10.76 -20.84 19.56
CA TRP A 44 -11.29 -19.49 19.48
C TRP A 44 -12.56 -19.46 18.66
N ASP A 45 -13.43 -18.44 18.85
CA ASP A 45 -14.57 -18.29 17.97
C ASP A 45 -14.11 -17.70 16.63
N VAL A 46 -13.32 -16.63 16.69
CA VAL A 46 -12.82 -15.89 15.53
C VAL A 46 -11.30 -15.72 15.62
N ILE A 47 -10.58 -16.05 14.54
CA ILE A 47 -9.15 -15.79 14.40
C ILE A 47 -8.97 -14.75 13.29
N ILE A 48 -8.20 -13.70 13.59
CA ILE A 48 -7.92 -12.58 12.65
C ILE A 48 -6.42 -12.53 12.36
N ILE A 49 -6.05 -12.51 11.08
CA ILE A 49 -4.67 -12.49 10.64
C ILE A 49 -4.27 -11.07 10.25
N GLY A 50 -3.53 -10.40 11.10
CA GLY A 50 -3.05 -9.01 10.94
C GLY A 50 -3.72 -8.03 11.90
N SER A 51 -2.93 -7.12 12.45
CA SER A 51 -3.32 -6.13 13.45
C SER A 51 -3.46 -4.70 12.90
N GLY A 52 -3.61 -4.56 11.56
CA GLY A 52 -3.85 -3.28 10.91
C GLY A 52 -5.26 -2.74 11.14
N PHE A 53 -5.63 -1.69 10.40
CA PHE A 53 -6.97 -1.07 10.47
C PHE A 53 -8.11 -2.08 10.37
N SER A 54 -8.08 -2.94 9.33
CA SER A 54 -9.14 -3.91 9.09
C SER A 54 -9.19 -5.00 10.15
N GLY A 55 -8.02 -5.46 10.64
CA GLY A 55 -7.97 -6.48 11.69
C GLY A 55 -8.52 -6.00 13.03
N LEU A 56 -8.16 -4.79 13.46
CA LEU A 56 -8.70 -4.19 14.69
C LEU A 56 -10.20 -3.87 14.56
N ALA A 57 -10.63 -3.36 13.40
CA ALA A 57 -12.06 -3.10 13.17
C ALA A 57 -12.89 -4.40 13.18
N ALA A 58 -12.42 -5.46 12.52
CA ALA A 58 -13.05 -6.78 12.54
C ALA A 58 -13.07 -7.37 13.97
N GLY A 59 -11.94 -7.25 14.69
CA GLY A 59 -11.83 -7.76 16.07
C GLY A 59 -12.81 -7.09 17.03
N LEU A 60 -12.91 -5.77 17.00
CA LEU A 60 -13.85 -5.01 17.82
C LEU A 60 -15.31 -5.37 17.49
N LYS A 61 -15.67 -5.46 16.20
CA LYS A 61 -17.02 -5.84 15.78
C LYS A 61 -17.37 -7.28 16.14
N ALA A 62 -16.45 -8.22 15.94
CA ALA A 62 -16.66 -9.61 16.35
C ALA A 62 -16.80 -9.75 17.87
N ALA A 63 -16.00 -9.02 18.64
CA ALA A 63 -16.08 -9.01 20.11
C ALA A 63 -17.39 -8.40 20.63
N GLN A 64 -17.94 -7.36 19.96
CA GLN A 64 -19.25 -6.79 20.29
C GLN A 64 -20.39 -7.81 20.19
N LYS A 65 -20.23 -8.87 19.36
CA LYS A 65 -21.17 -10.00 19.25
C LYS A 65 -20.98 -11.08 20.32
N GLY A 66 -20.06 -10.86 21.27
CA GLY A 66 -19.76 -11.81 22.35
C GLY A 66 -18.80 -12.94 21.96
N ASN A 67 -18.12 -12.83 20.81
CA ASN A 67 -17.15 -13.83 20.37
C ASN A 67 -15.83 -13.74 21.16
N LYS A 68 -15.18 -14.89 21.36
CA LYS A 68 -13.78 -14.97 21.75
C LYS A 68 -12.91 -14.73 20.51
N VAL A 69 -12.12 -13.65 20.52
CA VAL A 69 -11.38 -13.19 19.35
C VAL A 69 -9.88 -13.22 19.59
N LEU A 70 -9.15 -13.87 18.68
CA LEU A 70 -7.70 -13.83 18.65
C LEU A 70 -7.23 -13.03 17.42
N ILE A 71 -6.48 -11.94 17.62
CA ILE A 71 -5.77 -11.24 16.57
C ILE A 71 -4.30 -11.70 16.57
N LEU A 72 -3.82 -12.17 15.42
CA LEU A 72 -2.44 -12.62 15.21
C LEU A 72 -1.64 -11.58 14.44
N GLU A 73 -0.51 -11.16 14.98
CA GLU A 73 0.42 -10.23 14.34
C GLU A 73 1.79 -10.89 14.16
N LYS A 74 2.24 -10.99 12.91
CA LYS A 74 3.53 -11.57 12.53
C LYS A 74 4.72 -10.82 13.16
N MET A 75 4.62 -9.51 13.23
CA MET A 75 5.70 -8.64 13.67
C MET A 75 5.72 -8.43 15.20
N GLY A 76 6.83 -7.95 15.71
CA GLY A 76 6.94 -7.56 17.12
C GLY A 76 6.22 -6.25 17.48
N ARG A 77 5.84 -5.45 16.45
CA ARG A 77 5.04 -4.23 16.58
C ARG A 77 3.76 -4.39 15.79
N ILE A 78 2.67 -3.87 16.31
CA ILE A 78 1.35 -3.94 15.72
C ILE A 78 1.14 -2.88 14.64
N GLY A 79 0.13 -3.09 13.79
CA GLY A 79 -0.42 -2.10 12.89
C GLY A 79 0.22 -2.04 11.50
N GLY A 80 1.39 -2.62 11.27
CA GLY A 80 2.01 -2.67 9.93
C GLY A 80 2.00 -1.34 9.18
N ASN A 81 1.49 -1.32 7.93
CA ASN A 81 1.34 -0.10 7.13
C ASN A 81 0.35 0.90 7.74
N SER A 82 -0.60 0.42 8.56
CA SER A 82 -1.63 1.27 9.17
C SER A 82 -1.07 2.27 10.16
N VAL A 83 0.05 1.97 10.83
CA VAL A 83 0.68 2.90 11.80
C VAL A 83 1.49 4.00 11.13
N ILE A 84 2.12 3.69 9.99
CA ILE A 84 3.14 4.55 9.36
C ILE A 84 2.60 5.50 8.30
N ASN A 85 1.29 5.46 7.99
CA ASN A 85 0.69 6.34 6.98
C ASN A 85 0.28 7.71 7.57
N GLY A 86 -0.12 8.64 6.71
CA GLY A 86 -0.47 10.02 7.05
C GLY A 86 -1.88 10.21 7.64
N GLY A 87 -2.59 9.15 8.04
CA GLY A 87 -3.85 9.23 8.79
C GLY A 87 -5.06 9.86 8.07
N GLY A 88 -5.06 9.93 6.74
CA GLY A 88 -6.17 10.50 5.98
C GLY A 88 -7.25 9.47 5.62
N MET A 89 -8.53 9.73 5.94
CA MET A 89 -9.69 8.89 5.63
C MET A 89 -10.74 9.68 4.83
N ALA A 90 -11.06 9.23 3.63
CA ALA A 90 -12.07 9.88 2.79
C ALA A 90 -13.48 9.41 3.16
N VAL A 91 -14.36 10.36 3.49
CA VAL A 91 -15.78 10.10 3.80
C VAL A 91 -16.61 11.22 3.21
N ALA A 92 -17.59 10.87 2.37
CA ALA A 92 -18.53 11.85 1.83
C ALA A 92 -19.58 12.24 2.89
N ASN A 93 -20.01 13.51 2.85
CA ASN A 93 -21.02 14.07 3.76
C ASN A 93 -20.65 13.94 5.25
N ASN A 94 -19.35 14.00 5.58
CA ASN A 94 -18.89 13.92 6.96
C ASN A 94 -19.22 15.21 7.75
N PRO A 95 -19.29 15.15 9.11
CA PRO A 95 -19.65 16.30 9.92
C PRO A 95 -18.74 17.51 9.80
N VAL A 96 -17.47 17.31 9.42
CA VAL A 96 -16.51 18.40 9.22
C VAL A 96 -16.81 19.16 7.93
N GLN A 97 -17.22 18.47 6.86
CA GLN A 97 -17.71 19.10 5.62
C GLN A 97 -18.93 19.96 5.88
N ALA A 98 -19.88 19.46 6.69
CA ALA A 98 -21.05 20.23 7.07
C ALA A 98 -20.70 21.53 7.80
N LYS A 99 -19.75 21.50 8.75
CA LYS A 99 -19.27 22.68 9.49
C LYS A 99 -18.53 23.69 8.60
N THR A 100 -17.84 23.22 7.55
CA THR A 100 -17.03 24.06 6.65
C THR A 100 -17.74 24.41 5.35
N ASN A 101 -19.04 24.11 5.24
CA ASN A 101 -19.90 24.40 4.09
C ASN A 101 -19.41 23.75 2.75
N ILE A 102 -18.72 22.62 2.84
CA ILE A 102 -18.31 21.82 1.69
C ILE A 102 -19.46 20.91 1.28
N LYS A 103 -19.96 21.08 0.06
CA LYS A 103 -21.00 20.21 -0.51
C LYS A 103 -20.35 18.99 -1.15
N ASP A 104 -20.77 17.80 -0.73
CA ASP A 104 -20.31 16.53 -1.27
C ASP A 104 -21.51 15.57 -1.46
N SER A 105 -21.30 14.48 -2.17
CA SER A 105 -22.28 13.41 -2.29
C SER A 105 -21.62 12.04 -2.49
N LYS A 106 -22.37 10.98 -2.28
CA LYS A 106 -21.92 9.60 -2.53
C LYS A 106 -21.59 9.40 -3.99
N GLU A 107 -22.44 9.90 -4.89
CA GLU A 107 -22.29 9.81 -6.34
C GLU A 107 -21.02 10.52 -6.82
N LEU A 108 -20.72 11.70 -6.27
CA LEU A 108 -19.51 12.44 -6.59
C LEU A 108 -18.26 11.67 -6.09
N PHE A 109 -18.32 11.07 -4.91
CA PHE A 109 -17.22 10.27 -4.39
C PHE A 109 -16.99 8.99 -5.21
N ILE A 110 -18.07 8.28 -5.60
CA ILE A 110 -17.99 7.11 -6.49
C ILE A 110 -17.38 7.51 -7.84
N ALA A 111 -17.82 8.64 -8.44
CA ALA A 111 -17.30 9.13 -9.70
C ALA A 111 -15.78 9.42 -9.63
N ASP A 112 -15.30 10.05 -8.55
CA ASP A 112 -13.88 10.31 -8.33
C ASP A 112 -13.09 8.97 -8.23
N CYS A 113 -13.63 7.97 -7.51
CA CYS A 113 -13.00 6.66 -7.38
C CYS A 113 -12.97 5.89 -8.70
N LEU A 114 -14.07 5.89 -9.48
CA LEU A 114 -14.14 5.26 -10.80
C LEU A 114 -13.14 5.89 -11.77
N LYS A 115 -13.03 7.22 -11.75
CA LYS A 115 -12.04 7.94 -12.57
C LYS A 115 -10.61 7.52 -12.23
N ALA A 116 -10.25 7.46 -10.94
CA ALA A 116 -8.93 7.02 -10.49
C ALA A 116 -8.68 5.55 -10.82
N GLY A 117 -9.69 4.71 -10.64
CA GLY A 117 -9.65 3.27 -10.90
C GLY A 117 -9.79 2.87 -12.37
N LEU A 118 -9.83 3.86 -13.31
CA LEU A 118 -10.03 3.63 -14.75
C LEU A 118 -11.32 2.83 -15.10
N GLY A 119 -12.33 2.90 -14.24
CA GLY A 119 -13.62 2.23 -14.44
C GLY A 119 -13.58 0.70 -14.28
N ILE A 120 -12.47 0.12 -13.79
CA ILE A 120 -12.37 -1.33 -13.55
C ILE A 120 -12.60 -1.71 -12.08
N ASN A 121 -13.12 -0.78 -11.28
CA ASN A 121 -13.58 -1.04 -9.92
C ASN A 121 -14.74 -2.04 -9.93
N HIS A 122 -14.81 -2.93 -8.94
CA HIS A 122 -16.01 -3.71 -8.68
C HIS A 122 -17.03 -2.80 -8.02
N THR A 123 -18.06 -2.43 -8.76
CA THR A 123 -19.00 -1.35 -8.42
C THR A 123 -19.71 -1.63 -7.10
N GLU A 124 -20.11 -2.88 -6.85
CA GLU A 124 -20.78 -3.30 -5.63
C GLU A 124 -19.92 -3.12 -4.37
N LEU A 125 -18.59 -3.31 -4.49
CA LEU A 125 -17.66 -3.09 -3.38
C LEU A 125 -17.43 -1.59 -3.15
N LEU A 126 -17.30 -0.83 -4.24
CA LEU A 126 -17.12 0.61 -4.16
C LEU A 126 -18.36 1.31 -3.57
N GLU A 127 -19.55 0.93 -4.01
CA GLU A 127 -20.81 1.43 -3.46
C GLU A 127 -20.93 1.10 -1.97
N THR A 128 -20.64 -0.15 -1.58
CA THR A 128 -20.61 -0.58 -0.17
C THR A 128 -19.64 0.26 0.65
N LEU A 129 -18.44 0.52 0.14
CA LEU A 129 -17.44 1.36 0.80
C LEU A 129 -17.97 2.78 1.06
N VAL A 130 -18.57 3.39 0.05
CA VAL A 130 -19.07 4.76 0.14
C VAL A 130 -20.32 4.84 1.04
N ASP A 131 -21.21 3.86 0.92
CA ASP A 131 -22.45 3.79 1.71
C ASP A 131 -22.17 3.62 3.20
N ARG A 132 -21.18 2.76 3.55
CA ARG A 132 -20.80 2.46 4.93
C ARG A 132 -19.74 3.43 5.49
N GLY A 133 -19.29 4.42 4.68
CA GLY A 133 -18.24 5.36 5.09
C GLY A 133 -18.56 6.15 6.35
N MET A 134 -19.82 6.62 6.51
CA MET A 134 -20.25 7.32 7.72
C MET A 134 -20.39 6.38 8.93
N ASP A 135 -20.79 5.12 8.74
CA ASP A 135 -20.79 4.13 9.82
C ASP A 135 -19.36 3.89 10.31
N ALA A 136 -18.40 3.82 9.40
CA ALA A 136 -16.99 3.69 9.73
C ALA A 136 -16.46 4.91 10.51
N TYR A 137 -16.84 6.12 10.12
CA TYR A 137 -16.52 7.33 10.88
C TYR A 137 -17.07 7.28 12.31
N ASN A 138 -18.36 6.97 12.47
CA ASN A 138 -19.01 6.87 13.77
C ASN A 138 -18.35 5.79 14.64
N PHE A 139 -18.11 4.61 14.08
CA PHE A 139 -17.40 3.52 14.75
C PHE A 139 -16.03 3.97 15.28
N LEU A 140 -15.26 4.70 14.49
CA LEU A 140 -13.95 5.20 14.89
C LEU A 140 -14.04 6.21 16.04
N VAL A 141 -14.99 7.15 15.97
CA VAL A 141 -15.23 8.13 17.05
C VAL A 141 -15.65 7.45 18.34
N GLU A 142 -16.56 6.47 18.28
CA GLU A 142 -17.00 5.65 19.43
C GLU A 142 -15.83 4.86 20.07
N ASN A 143 -14.85 4.49 19.25
CA ASN A 143 -13.63 3.82 19.72
C ASN A 143 -12.48 4.77 20.08
N GLY A 144 -12.74 6.08 20.16
CA GLY A 144 -11.81 7.08 20.71
C GLY A 144 -10.90 7.75 19.69
N VAL A 145 -11.11 7.52 18.38
CA VAL A 145 -10.35 8.21 17.32
C VAL A 145 -10.78 9.68 17.26
N GLN A 146 -9.80 10.59 17.24
CA GLN A 146 -10.03 12.03 17.16
C GLN A 146 -9.60 12.59 15.83
N PHE A 147 -10.47 13.38 15.21
CA PHE A 147 -10.22 14.03 13.92
C PHE A 147 -10.03 15.54 14.08
N LYS A 148 -9.28 16.13 13.14
CA LYS A 148 -9.16 17.58 12.99
C LYS A 148 -10.50 18.19 12.54
N GLU A 149 -10.67 19.49 12.80
CA GLU A 149 -11.89 20.23 12.45
C GLU A 149 -11.91 20.77 11.02
N HIS A 150 -11.03 20.30 10.15
CA HIS A 150 -11.01 20.64 8.73
C HIS A 150 -10.77 19.39 7.88
N CYS A 151 -11.35 19.35 6.68
CA CYS A 151 -11.08 18.34 5.67
C CYS A 151 -9.89 18.75 4.81
N ALA A 152 -8.99 17.82 4.54
CA ALA A 152 -7.94 17.98 3.55
C ALA A 152 -8.43 17.66 2.14
N HIS A 153 -7.92 18.39 1.15
CA HIS A 153 -8.15 18.13 -0.27
C HIS A 153 -6.94 17.40 -0.86
N PHE A 154 -7.10 16.11 -1.13
CA PHE A 154 -6.08 15.32 -1.80
C PHE A 154 -6.31 15.24 -3.31
N GLY A 155 -5.22 15.11 -4.09
CA GLY A 155 -5.30 15.06 -5.55
C GLY A 155 -6.19 13.93 -6.06
N GLY A 156 -7.00 14.24 -7.06
CA GLY A 156 -7.98 13.33 -7.66
C GLY A 156 -9.39 13.41 -7.06
N HIS A 157 -9.55 13.98 -5.86
CA HIS A 157 -10.86 14.29 -5.31
C HIS A 157 -11.41 15.59 -5.89
N THR A 158 -12.70 15.60 -6.21
CA THR A 158 -13.40 16.83 -6.67
C THR A 158 -13.57 17.84 -5.53
N VAL A 159 -13.76 17.37 -4.30
CA VAL A 159 -13.93 18.21 -3.11
C VAL A 159 -13.06 17.71 -1.95
N ALA A 160 -12.80 18.57 -0.96
CA ALA A 160 -12.13 18.20 0.28
C ALA A 160 -13.05 17.30 1.12
N ARG A 161 -12.74 15.99 1.21
CA ARG A 161 -13.51 15.01 2.01
C ARG A 161 -12.65 14.16 2.93
N SER A 162 -11.35 14.43 2.98
CA SER A 162 -10.43 13.62 3.75
C SER A 162 -10.29 14.15 5.17
N LEU A 163 -10.77 13.36 6.11
CA LEU A 163 -10.57 13.56 7.55
C LEU A 163 -9.13 13.19 7.91
N LEU A 164 -8.48 13.98 8.74
CA LEU A 164 -7.15 13.70 9.28
C LEU A 164 -7.27 13.48 10.79
N THR A 165 -6.52 12.52 11.32
CA THR A 165 -6.37 12.40 12.77
C THR A 165 -5.63 13.60 13.36
N THR A 166 -5.84 13.90 14.63
CA THR A 166 -5.22 15.05 15.30
C THR A 166 -3.69 15.01 15.29
N ASN A 167 -3.08 13.82 15.15
CA ASN A 167 -1.63 13.62 15.09
C ASN A 167 -1.08 13.39 13.67
N ASP A 168 -1.90 13.59 12.61
CA ASP A 168 -1.52 13.38 11.19
C ASP A 168 -0.90 12.00 10.90
N SER A 169 -1.34 10.98 11.62
CA SER A 169 -0.76 9.64 11.51
C SER A 169 -1.82 8.54 11.64
N GLY A 170 -1.56 7.42 10.98
CA GLY A 170 -2.36 6.21 11.16
C GLY A 170 -2.34 5.67 12.60
N SER A 171 -1.34 6.02 13.39
CA SER A 171 -1.29 5.71 14.82
C SER A 171 -2.47 6.31 15.60
N GLY A 172 -3.03 7.42 15.12
CA GLY A 172 -4.22 8.05 15.71
C GLY A 172 -5.49 7.20 15.61
N TYR A 173 -5.53 6.20 14.73
CA TYR A 173 -6.58 5.17 14.68
C TYR A 173 -6.19 3.94 15.48
N ILE A 174 -4.95 3.45 15.24
CA ILE A 174 -4.49 2.17 15.80
C ILE A 174 -4.47 2.21 17.33
N GLN A 175 -3.93 3.27 17.92
CA GLN A 175 -3.77 3.34 19.37
C GLN A 175 -5.12 3.25 20.12
N PRO A 176 -6.13 4.10 19.84
CA PRO A 176 -7.40 4.03 20.57
C PRO A 176 -8.17 2.73 20.29
N MET A 177 -8.17 2.20 19.04
CA MET A 177 -8.80 0.91 18.74
C MET A 177 -8.11 -0.24 19.48
N LEU A 178 -6.78 -0.23 19.59
CA LEU A 178 -6.03 -1.23 20.35
C LEU A 178 -6.40 -1.18 21.83
N GLU A 179 -6.40 -0.01 22.44
CA GLU A 179 -6.76 0.16 23.85
C GLU A 179 -8.17 -0.39 24.13
N LYS A 180 -9.12 -0.12 23.22
CA LYS A 180 -10.48 -0.68 23.31
C LYS A 180 -10.48 -2.20 23.17
N PHE A 181 -9.70 -2.77 22.27
CA PHE A 181 -9.63 -4.21 22.07
C PHE A 181 -8.95 -4.91 23.27
N GLU A 182 -7.84 -4.39 23.76
CA GLU A 182 -7.12 -4.93 24.93
C GLU A 182 -7.97 -4.87 26.21
N ALA A 183 -8.85 -3.88 26.35
CA ALA A 183 -9.81 -3.79 27.44
C ALA A 183 -10.85 -4.94 27.45
N LEU A 184 -10.95 -5.70 26.36
CA LEU A 184 -11.85 -6.86 26.26
C LEU A 184 -11.17 -8.20 26.62
N LYS A 185 -9.97 -8.18 27.20
CA LYS A 185 -9.21 -9.37 27.56
C LYS A 185 -10.02 -10.33 28.44
N ASP A 186 -10.69 -9.82 29.46
CA ASP A 186 -11.51 -10.61 30.37
C ASP A 186 -12.78 -11.19 29.68
N LYS A 187 -13.12 -10.72 28.49
CA LYS A 187 -14.17 -11.26 27.63
C LYS A 187 -13.67 -12.27 26.60
N GLY A 188 -12.41 -12.71 26.73
CA GLY A 188 -11.78 -13.69 25.85
C GLY A 188 -11.23 -13.10 24.54
N CYS A 189 -10.85 -11.83 24.53
CA CYS A 189 -10.16 -11.20 23.40
C CYS A 189 -8.65 -11.11 23.66
N GLU A 190 -7.85 -11.50 22.68
CA GLU A 190 -6.38 -11.47 22.76
C GLU A 190 -5.76 -10.95 21.47
N LEU A 191 -4.69 -10.15 21.57
CA LEU A 191 -3.82 -9.79 20.45
C LEU A 191 -2.43 -10.39 20.73
N ARG A 192 -1.97 -11.26 19.84
CA ARG A 192 -0.73 -12.01 19.97
C ARG A 192 0.27 -11.53 18.92
N ARG A 193 1.40 -10.97 19.38
CA ARG A 193 2.52 -10.50 18.55
C ARG A 193 3.49 -11.65 18.29
N ARG A 194 4.30 -11.53 17.24
CA ARG A 194 5.26 -12.58 16.82
C ARG A 194 4.56 -13.93 16.62
N ALA A 195 3.35 -13.86 16.09
CA ALA A 195 2.52 -15.02 15.76
C ALA A 195 2.22 -14.99 14.25
N LYS A 196 3.02 -15.75 13.49
CA LYS A 196 2.91 -15.82 12.03
C LYS A 196 1.91 -16.88 11.63
N PHE A 197 0.95 -16.52 10.80
CA PHE A 197 0.09 -17.46 10.08
C PHE A 197 0.91 -18.26 9.08
N ASP A 198 0.79 -19.58 9.08
CA ASP A 198 1.47 -20.46 8.15
C ASP A 198 0.52 -21.13 7.16
N ASP A 199 -0.63 -21.66 7.62
CA ASP A 199 -1.56 -22.35 6.73
C ASP A 199 -2.98 -22.43 7.30
N PHE A 200 -3.96 -22.81 6.46
CA PHE A 200 -5.33 -23.08 6.86
C PHE A 200 -5.51 -24.54 7.29
N VAL A 201 -6.51 -24.76 8.16
CA VAL A 201 -7.05 -26.09 8.46
C VAL A 201 -8.47 -26.14 7.92
N LEU A 202 -8.73 -27.12 7.04
CA LEU A 202 -10.02 -27.31 6.40
C LEU A 202 -10.71 -28.58 6.94
N ASP A 203 -12.03 -28.56 7.06
CA ASP A 203 -12.81 -29.78 7.21
C ASP A 203 -13.10 -30.46 5.86
N GLU A 204 -13.77 -31.61 5.90
CA GLU A 204 -14.11 -32.39 4.70
C GLU A 204 -15.05 -31.66 3.72
N SER A 205 -15.79 -30.66 4.20
CA SER A 205 -16.66 -29.84 3.36
C SER A 205 -15.90 -28.71 2.64
N GLY A 206 -14.60 -28.50 2.96
CA GLY A 206 -13.78 -27.40 2.50
C GLY A 206 -14.00 -26.11 3.29
N ARG A 207 -14.66 -26.18 4.45
CA ARG A 207 -14.79 -25.05 5.37
C ARG A 207 -13.47 -24.79 6.07
N VAL A 208 -13.08 -23.54 6.20
CA VAL A 208 -11.97 -23.13 7.07
C VAL A 208 -12.42 -23.23 8.53
N VAL A 209 -11.77 -24.11 9.28
CA VAL A 209 -12.09 -24.41 10.69
C VAL A 209 -10.92 -24.10 11.64
N GLY A 210 -9.81 -23.60 11.11
CA GLY A 210 -8.65 -23.24 11.91
C GLY A 210 -7.46 -22.82 11.08
N VAL A 211 -6.37 -22.58 11.76
CA VAL A 211 -5.09 -22.17 11.16
C VAL A 211 -3.90 -22.82 11.89
N THR A 212 -2.79 -22.97 11.18
CA THR A 212 -1.49 -23.19 11.81
C THR A 212 -0.71 -21.91 11.89
N ILE A 213 0.02 -21.75 12.96
CA ILE A 213 0.82 -20.55 13.22
C ILE A 213 2.21 -20.93 13.75
N ARG A 214 3.11 -19.97 13.77
CA ARG A 214 4.36 -20.03 14.55
C ARG A 214 4.36 -18.90 15.57
N GLU A 215 4.40 -19.25 16.85
CA GLU A 215 4.60 -18.32 17.95
C GLU A 215 6.08 -18.03 18.17
N GLU A 216 6.39 -16.91 18.82
CA GLU A 216 7.76 -16.41 19.00
C GLU A 216 8.51 -16.21 17.68
N TYR A 217 7.76 -15.99 16.61
CA TYR A 217 8.30 -15.76 15.29
C TYR A 217 9.20 -14.53 15.26
N ARG A 218 10.33 -14.63 14.57
CA ARG A 218 11.29 -13.54 14.41
C ARG A 218 11.47 -13.24 12.93
N PHE A 219 10.77 -12.21 12.47
CA PHE A 219 10.92 -11.71 11.10
C PHE A 219 12.38 -11.35 10.81
N ASP A 220 12.91 -11.81 9.67
CA ASP A 220 14.29 -11.55 9.24
C ASP A 220 14.30 -10.91 7.84
N ASP A 221 14.59 -9.60 7.79
CA ASP A 221 14.66 -8.82 6.55
C ASP A 221 15.94 -9.08 5.73
N LYS A 222 16.87 -9.90 6.22
CA LYS A 222 18.08 -10.31 5.52
C LYS A 222 17.82 -11.51 4.60
N LEU A 223 16.80 -12.29 4.85
CA LEU A 223 16.40 -13.39 3.99
C LEU A 223 15.87 -12.84 2.64
N TYR A 224 16.09 -13.60 1.58
CA TYR A 224 15.54 -13.26 0.27
C TYR A 224 14.01 -13.28 0.30
N SER A 225 13.44 -14.29 0.97
CA SER A 225 12.02 -14.37 1.32
C SER A 225 11.83 -14.87 2.74
N ASP A 226 11.42 -13.98 3.64
CA ASP A 226 11.11 -14.36 5.02
C ASP A 226 9.99 -15.39 5.11
N ASP A 227 8.96 -15.30 4.27
CA ASP A 227 7.84 -16.24 4.27
C ASP A 227 8.25 -17.67 3.88
N LEU A 228 9.24 -17.84 2.99
CA LEU A 228 9.67 -19.14 2.48
C LEU A 228 10.85 -19.75 3.27
N GLU A 229 11.78 -18.92 3.72
CA GLU A 229 13.07 -19.38 4.27
C GLU A 229 13.11 -19.35 5.80
N ASN A 230 12.31 -18.50 6.44
CA ASN A 230 12.35 -18.33 7.87
C ASN A 230 11.66 -19.51 8.58
N THR A 231 12.41 -20.21 9.43
CA THR A 231 11.94 -21.37 10.19
C THR A 231 11.78 -21.09 11.68
N SER A 232 11.92 -19.82 12.11
CA SER A 232 11.82 -19.45 13.53
C SER A 232 10.40 -19.63 14.09
N GLY A 233 10.33 -19.77 15.39
CA GLY A 233 9.07 -19.89 16.14
C GLY A 233 8.59 -21.33 16.34
N THR A 234 7.65 -21.49 17.26
CA THR A 234 7.06 -22.77 17.65
C THR A 234 5.71 -22.94 16.97
N LYS A 235 5.51 -24.05 16.27
CA LYS A 235 4.26 -24.36 15.58
C LYS A 235 3.13 -24.64 16.56
N LYS A 236 1.95 -24.09 16.28
CA LYS A 236 0.68 -24.38 16.94
C LYS A 236 -0.44 -24.49 15.92
N THR A 237 -1.46 -25.24 16.27
CA THR A 237 -2.69 -25.37 15.48
C THR A 237 -3.87 -24.84 16.28
N LEU A 238 -4.53 -23.83 15.74
CA LEU A 238 -5.62 -23.13 16.42
C LEU A 238 -6.94 -23.39 15.71
N LYS A 239 -7.98 -23.73 16.47
CA LYS A 239 -9.33 -23.90 15.95
C LYS A 239 -10.07 -22.58 15.92
N ALA A 240 -10.81 -22.33 14.84
CA ALA A 240 -11.71 -21.19 14.66
C ALA A 240 -13.14 -21.71 14.51
N ASN A 241 -13.95 -21.62 15.57
CA ASN A 241 -15.30 -22.21 15.61
C ASN A 241 -16.24 -21.55 14.59
N LYS A 242 -16.09 -20.23 14.37
CA LYS A 242 -16.91 -19.45 13.44
C LYS A 242 -16.18 -19.17 12.13
N GLY A 243 -14.92 -18.81 12.19
CA GLY A 243 -14.13 -18.57 10.97
C GLY A 243 -12.86 -17.77 11.19
N VAL A 244 -12.20 -17.47 10.07
CA VAL A 244 -10.94 -16.74 9.99
C VAL A 244 -11.14 -15.48 9.15
N VAL A 245 -10.60 -14.34 9.60
CA VAL A 245 -10.55 -13.09 8.84
C VAL A 245 -9.10 -12.83 8.41
N LEU A 246 -8.86 -12.74 7.11
CA LEU A 246 -7.59 -12.29 6.57
C LEU A 246 -7.56 -10.76 6.50
N ALA A 247 -6.68 -10.15 7.29
CA ALA A 247 -6.43 -8.70 7.36
C ALA A 247 -4.93 -8.40 7.28
N ALA A 248 -4.17 -9.25 6.55
CA ALA A 248 -2.72 -9.27 6.53
C ALA A 248 -2.06 -8.15 5.70
N GLY A 249 -2.87 -7.31 5.02
CA GLY A 249 -2.38 -6.22 4.18
C GLY A 249 -1.93 -6.67 2.80
N GLY A 250 -1.27 -5.76 2.05
CA GLY A 250 -0.79 -6.00 0.70
C GLY A 250 0.62 -6.60 0.64
N PHE A 251 1.14 -6.76 -0.59
CA PHE A 251 2.39 -7.49 -0.85
C PHE A 251 3.52 -6.61 -1.43
N CYS A 252 3.49 -5.31 -1.24
CA CYS A 252 4.49 -4.40 -1.83
C CYS A 252 5.95 -4.69 -1.40
N ARG A 253 6.17 -5.38 -0.27
CA ARG A 253 7.51 -5.79 0.20
C ARG A 253 7.96 -7.15 -0.31
N ASP A 254 7.04 -7.94 -0.86
CA ASP A 254 7.38 -9.24 -1.44
C ASP A 254 8.04 -9.05 -2.81
N LYS A 255 9.38 -9.15 -2.84
CA LYS A 255 10.16 -8.93 -4.06
C LYS A 255 9.87 -9.98 -5.14
N ILE A 256 9.60 -11.23 -4.73
CA ILE A 256 9.32 -12.33 -5.65
C ILE A 256 7.95 -12.13 -6.27
N PHE A 257 6.92 -12.02 -5.43
CA PHE A 257 5.54 -11.96 -5.91
C PHE A 257 5.24 -10.68 -6.71
N ARG A 258 5.68 -9.49 -6.22
CA ARG A 258 5.49 -8.25 -6.97
C ARG A 258 6.19 -8.26 -8.34
N LYS A 259 7.36 -8.90 -8.44
CA LYS A 259 8.11 -9.04 -9.70
C LYS A 259 7.39 -9.97 -10.68
N LEU A 260 6.75 -11.03 -10.17
CA LEU A 260 5.90 -11.91 -10.99
C LEU A 260 4.67 -11.16 -11.53
N GLN A 261 4.10 -10.25 -10.75
CA GLN A 261 2.93 -9.47 -11.16
C GLN A 261 3.32 -8.33 -12.12
N ASP A 262 4.41 -7.62 -11.85
CA ASP A 262 4.93 -6.57 -12.73
C ASP A 262 6.45 -6.73 -12.92
N PRO A 263 6.88 -7.45 -13.98
CA PRO A 263 8.29 -7.68 -14.26
C PRO A 263 9.06 -6.40 -14.62
N ARG A 264 8.38 -5.28 -14.82
CA ARG A 264 9.00 -3.97 -15.09
C ARG A 264 9.61 -3.33 -13.84
N ILE A 265 9.25 -3.80 -12.64
CA ILE A 265 9.81 -3.30 -11.37
C ILE A 265 11.28 -3.73 -11.27
N PRO A 266 12.24 -2.81 -11.18
CA PRO A 266 13.64 -3.14 -10.96
C PRO A 266 13.86 -3.87 -9.61
N ASP A 267 14.84 -4.76 -9.56
CA ASP A 267 15.08 -5.61 -8.38
C ASP A 267 15.57 -4.81 -7.16
N ASP A 268 16.26 -3.70 -7.39
CA ASP A 268 16.81 -2.80 -6.39
C ASP A 268 15.81 -1.76 -5.85
N VAL A 269 14.61 -1.70 -6.45
CA VAL A 269 13.58 -0.75 -5.99
C VAL A 269 13.04 -1.18 -4.64
N ASP A 270 13.20 -0.33 -3.63
CA ASP A 270 12.62 -0.48 -2.30
C ASP A 270 11.10 -0.21 -2.32
N SER A 271 10.42 -0.44 -1.21
CA SER A 271 9.00 -0.17 -1.02
C SER A 271 8.79 0.85 0.08
N THR A 272 7.71 1.63 -0.02
CA THR A 272 7.26 2.53 1.06
C THR A 272 6.62 1.78 2.22
N ASN A 273 6.38 0.48 2.06
CA ASN A 273 5.61 -0.34 3.00
C ASN A 273 6.47 -0.87 4.16
N HIS A 274 5.79 -1.21 5.24
CA HIS A 274 6.35 -1.93 6.36
C HIS A 274 6.97 -3.28 5.91
N PRO A 275 8.11 -3.72 6.46
CA PRO A 275 8.78 -4.95 6.03
C PRO A 275 7.89 -6.20 6.02
N GLY A 276 6.93 -6.30 6.95
CA GLY A 276 5.98 -7.40 7.03
C GLY A 276 4.90 -7.46 5.93
N ALA A 277 4.83 -6.50 5.01
CA ALA A 277 3.84 -6.48 3.92
C ALA A 277 4.23 -7.45 2.78
N THR A 278 4.15 -8.74 3.03
CA THR A 278 4.53 -9.85 2.14
C THR A 278 3.30 -10.65 1.68
N ALA A 279 3.45 -11.48 0.64
CA ALA A 279 2.35 -12.22 0.02
C ALA A 279 1.96 -13.51 0.74
N GLY A 280 2.65 -13.93 1.81
CA GLY A 280 2.49 -15.27 2.40
C GLY A 280 1.04 -15.66 2.70
N ALA A 281 0.27 -14.82 3.39
CA ALA A 281 -1.14 -15.12 3.68
C ALA A 281 -2.04 -15.11 2.42
N LEU A 282 -1.75 -14.23 1.46
CA LEU A 282 -2.46 -14.15 0.18
C LEU A 282 -2.25 -15.42 -0.64
N LEU A 283 -1.01 -15.90 -0.74
CA LEU A 283 -0.65 -17.12 -1.48
C LEU A 283 -1.33 -18.34 -0.86
N LYS A 284 -1.36 -18.45 0.46
CA LYS A 284 -2.07 -19.54 1.15
C LYS A 284 -3.58 -19.53 0.87
N ALA A 285 -4.19 -18.37 0.76
CA ALA A 285 -5.58 -18.28 0.35
C ALA A 285 -5.79 -18.73 -1.12
N PHE A 286 -4.85 -18.41 -2.03
CA PHE A 286 -4.92 -18.93 -3.41
C PHE A 286 -4.76 -20.45 -3.47
N GLU A 287 -3.89 -21.06 -2.64
CA GLU A 287 -3.70 -22.51 -2.57
C GLU A 287 -5.00 -23.24 -2.20
N ILE A 288 -5.84 -22.69 -1.33
CA ILE A 288 -7.15 -23.26 -0.99
C ILE A 288 -8.26 -22.89 -1.97
N GLY A 289 -7.92 -22.18 -3.05
CA GLY A 289 -8.82 -21.87 -4.16
C GLY A 289 -9.55 -20.53 -4.06
N ALA A 290 -9.04 -19.57 -3.29
CA ALA A 290 -9.56 -18.21 -3.35
C ALA A 290 -9.32 -17.57 -4.72
N TYR A 291 -10.26 -16.73 -5.18
CA TYR A 291 -10.19 -16.09 -6.48
C TYR A 291 -9.27 -14.87 -6.46
N PRO A 292 -8.19 -14.82 -7.29
CA PRO A 292 -7.35 -13.62 -7.43
C PRO A 292 -8.06 -12.55 -8.26
N VAL A 293 -7.94 -11.28 -7.84
CA VAL A 293 -8.47 -10.10 -8.57
C VAL A 293 -7.40 -9.03 -8.67
N GLN A 294 -7.14 -8.53 -9.88
CA GLN A 294 -6.31 -7.34 -10.14
C GLN A 294 -4.92 -7.34 -9.46
N VAL A 295 -4.30 -8.50 -9.25
CA VAL A 295 -3.03 -8.64 -8.52
C VAL A 295 -1.83 -8.02 -9.24
N ASP A 296 -1.96 -7.75 -10.53
CA ASP A 296 -0.99 -7.06 -11.39
C ASP A 296 -1.04 -5.53 -11.28
N TRP A 297 -2.05 -4.98 -10.59
CA TRP A 297 -2.16 -3.54 -10.37
C TRP A 297 -1.47 -3.13 -9.08
N ILE A 298 -0.27 -2.57 -9.21
CA ILE A 298 0.54 -2.05 -8.10
C ILE A 298 0.65 -0.53 -8.24
N GLN A 299 0.23 0.20 -7.21
CA GLN A 299 0.38 1.65 -7.16
C GLN A 299 1.76 2.02 -6.62
N PHE A 300 2.41 2.94 -7.30
CA PHE A 300 3.72 3.46 -6.91
C PHE A 300 3.61 4.85 -6.29
N GLY A 301 4.58 5.16 -5.42
CA GLY A 301 4.80 6.49 -4.89
C GLY A 301 5.88 7.22 -5.70
N PRO A 302 5.49 8.06 -6.68
CA PRO A 302 6.44 8.77 -7.55
C PRO A 302 7.25 9.86 -6.83
N TRP A 303 6.89 10.15 -5.64
CA TRP A 303 7.49 11.13 -4.75
C TRP A 303 8.58 10.54 -3.85
N ALA A 304 8.88 9.27 -3.97
CA ALA A 304 9.90 8.59 -3.18
C ALA A 304 11.31 8.81 -3.72
N SER A 305 12.31 8.55 -2.88
CA SER A 305 13.71 8.71 -3.23
C SER A 305 14.50 7.40 -3.05
N PRO A 306 15.51 7.14 -3.90
CA PRO A 306 16.43 6.03 -3.70
C PRO A 306 17.38 6.26 -2.50
N ASP A 307 17.48 7.48 -2.00
CA ASP A 307 18.42 7.89 -0.96
C ASP A 307 17.97 7.59 0.46
N GLU A 308 16.76 7.04 0.62
CA GLU A 308 16.23 6.60 1.92
C GLU A 308 15.48 5.27 1.79
N LYS A 309 15.38 4.55 2.91
CA LYS A 309 14.62 3.29 2.98
C LYS A 309 13.16 3.53 3.38
N GLY A 310 12.29 2.61 2.94
CA GLY A 310 10.89 2.61 3.31
C GLY A 310 10.13 3.83 2.78
N PHE A 311 9.16 4.30 3.57
CA PHE A 311 8.39 5.51 3.26
C PHE A 311 9.26 6.76 3.37
N GLY A 312 10.02 6.90 4.44
CA GLY A 312 10.95 7.99 4.65
C GLY A 312 10.33 9.38 4.78
N THR A 313 11.11 10.40 4.45
CA THR A 313 10.74 11.82 4.51
C THR A 313 10.54 12.44 3.11
N ALA A 314 11.15 11.84 2.07
CA ALA A 314 11.02 12.31 0.68
C ALA A 314 9.57 12.57 0.23
N PRO A 315 8.58 11.72 0.57
CA PRO A 315 7.20 11.94 0.16
C PRO A 315 6.63 13.31 0.56
N ILE A 316 6.97 13.79 1.74
CA ILE A 316 6.51 15.09 2.24
C ILE A 316 7.29 16.21 1.56
N LEU A 317 8.62 16.11 1.52
CA LEU A 317 9.51 17.10 0.92
C LEU A 317 9.24 17.30 -0.58
N THR A 318 8.95 16.24 -1.30
CA THR A 318 8.66 16.32 -2.74
C THR A 318 7.24 16.81 -3.00
N GLN A 319 6.21 16.20 -2.44
CA GLN A 319 4.81 16.53 -2.75
C GLN A 319 4.41 17.94 -2.32
N GLN A 320 4.83 18.35 -1.11
CA GLN A 320 4.50 19.68 -0.57
C GLN A 320 5.58 20.73 -0.86
N GLY A 321 6.72 20.29 -1.37
CA GLY A 321 7.88 21.14 -1.67
C GLY A 321 8.23 21.15 -3.15
N THR A 322 9.22 20.36 -3.56
CA THR A 322 9.84 20.48 -4.88
C THR A 322 8.90 20.18 -6.06
N PHE A 323 7.87 19.33 -5.90
CA PHE A 323 6.85 19.14 -6.94
C PHE A 323 5.90 20.35 -7.04
N LYS A 324 5.53 20.91 -5.89
CA LYS A 324 4.63 22.05 -5.86
C LYS A 324 5.28 23.32 -6.42
N TYR A 325 6.51 23.59 -6.03
CA TYR A 325 7.20 24.85 -6.30
C TYR A 325 8.35 24.75 -7.30
N GLY A 326 8.64 23.59 -7.82
CA GLY A 326 9.74 23.35 -8.73
C GLY A 326 9.36 22.44 -9.90
N ILE A 327 10.34 21.78 -10.45
CA ILE A 327 10.22 20.90 -11.63
C ILE A 327 10.97 19.59 -11.43
N ALA A 328 10.60 18.58 -12.20
CA ALA A 328 11.30 17.31 -12.30
C ALA A 328 12.02 17.19 -13.65
N VAL A 329 13.30 16.77 -13.62
CA VAL A 329 14.18 16.75 -14.77
C VAL A 329 14.83 15.37 -14.95
N ASP A 330 14.85 14.88 -16.19
CA ASP A 330 15.63 13.71 -16.59
C ASP A 330 17.11 14.09 -16.65
N ILE A 331 17.93 13.49 -15.79
CA ILE A 331 19.36 13.80 -15.69
C ILE A 331 20.13 13.53 -17.00
N ARG A 332 19.64 12.66 -17.87
CA ARG A 332 20.29 12.30 -19.13
C ARG A 332 20.18 13.42 -20.18
N THR A 333 19.09 14.18 -20.11
CA THR A 333 18.73 15.16 -21.16
C THR A 333 18.71 16.60 -20.67
N GLY A 334 18.65 16.81 -19.35
CA GLY A 334 18.44 18.13 -18.75
C GLY A 334 17.03 18.69 -18.97
N LYS A 335 16.09 17.87 -19.47
CA LYS A 335 14.74 18.31 -19.82
C LYS A 335 13.72 17.86 -18.78
N ARG A 336 12.71 18.68 -18.58
CA ARG A 336 11.48 18.33 -17.85
C ARG A 336 10.75 17.21 -18.59
N PHE A 337 10.10 16.30 -17.90
CA PHE A 337 9.51 15.09 -18.50
C PHE A 337 8.10 14.75 -18.01
N MET A 338 7.54 15.48 -17.05
CA MET A 338 6.21 15.22 -16.51
C MET A 338 5.56 16.47 -15.92
N ASN A 339 4.25 16.38 -15.66
CA ASN A 339 3.56 17.25 -14.72
C ASN A 339 3.77 16.72 -13.30
N GLU A 340 4.46 17.47 -12.46
CA GLU A 340 4.81 17.08 -11.08
C GLU A 340 3.59 16.92 -10.16
N LEU A 341 2.42 17.43 -10.58
CA LEU A 341 1.16 17.36 -9.84
C LEU A 341 0.11 16.46 -10.51
N ALA A 342 0.49 15.72 -11.57
CA ALA A 342 -0.37 14.70 -12.16
C ALA A 342 -0.68 13.57 -11.17
N ASP A 343 -1.57 12.65 -11.56
CA ASP A 343 -1.87 11.46 -10.77
C ASP A 343 -0.62 10.58 -10.55
N ARG A 344 -0.69 9.70 -9.55
CA ARG A 344 0.45 8.88 -9.14
C ARG A 344 0.95 7.95 -10.23
N LYS A 345 0.01 7.35 -11.00
CA LYS A 345 0.35 6.40 -12.05
C LYS A 345 1.09 7.09 -13.19
N THR A 346 0.57 8.21 -13.68
CA THR A 346 1.18 9.00 -14.75
C THR A 346 2.62 9.41 -14.41
N ARG A 347 2.85 9.91 -13.19
CA ARG A 347 4.20 10.29 -12.74
C ARG A 347 5.14 9.10 -12.61
N ALA A 348 4.70 8.03 -11.96
CA ALA A 348 5.51 6.83 -11.77
C ALA A 348 5.89 6.17 -13.10
N ASP A 349 4.97 6.09 -14.05
CA ASP A 349 5.22 5.56 -15.40
C ASP A 349 6.28 6.40 -16.14
N ALA A 350 6.24 7.73 -16.00
CA ALA A 350 7.23 8.63 -16.59
C ALA A 350 8.63 8.42 -15.99
N GLU A 351 8.74 8.29 -14.68
CA GLU A 351 10.01 8.01 -13.99
C GLU A 351 10.54 6.60 -14.33
N PHE A 352 9.68 5.57 -14.34
CA PHE A 352 10.07 4.22 -14.75
C PHE A 352 10.54 4.13 -16.20
N LYS A 353 9.98 4.95 -17.10
CA LYS A 353 10.48 5.02 -18.47
C LYS A 353 11.97 5.38 -18.49
N ILE A 354 12.37 6.40 -17.72
CA ILE A 354 13.78 6.81 -17.59
C ILE A 354 14.64 5.69 -17.01
N LEU A 355 14.20 5.09 -15.90
CA LEU A 355 14.94 4.06 -15.18
C LEU A 355 15.09 2.76 -15.98
N ARG A 356 14.09 2.39 -16.80
CA ARG A 356 14.18 1.23 -17.70
C ARG A 356 15.14 1.44 -18.86
N GLU A 357 15.15 2.65 -19.43
CA GLU A 357 16.07 3.00 -20.52
C GLU A 357 17.53 3.07 -20.04
N LYS A 358 17.76 3.52 -18.80
CA LYS A 358 19.08 3.56 -18.18
C LYS A 358 18.97 3.32 -16.67
N PRO A 359 19.15 2.06 -16.20
CA PRO A 359 19.16 1.75 -14.76
C PRO A 359 20.16 2.64 -14.00
N GLY A 360 19.71 3.13 -12.84
CA GLY A 360 20.51 4.06 -12.01
C GLY A 360 20.48 5.54 -12.44
N ALA A 361 19.89 5.88 -13.59
CA ALA A 361 19.67 7.28 -14.00
C ALA A 361 18.43 7.87 -13.29
N TYR A 362 18.51 7.98 -11.98
CA TYR A 362 17.42 8.55 -11.18
C TYR A 362 17.14 10.01 -11.57
N PRO A 363 15.92 10.35 -12.05
CA PRO A 363 15.58 11.74 -12.30
C PRO A 363 15.65 12.55 -11.01
N ILE A 364 15.76 13.85 -11.13
CA ILE A 364 15.79 14.76 -10.00
C ILE A 364 14.57 15.69 -10.01
N THR A 365 14.16 16.13 -8.84
CA THR A 365 13.27 17.27 -8.66
C THR A 365 13.96 18.33 -7.84
N PHE A 366 13.74 19.60 -8.17
CA PHE A 366 14.35 20.71 -7.44
C PHE A 366 13.50 21.97 -7.50
N ALA A 367 13.71 22.84 -6.52
CA ALA A 367 13.21 24.22 -6.47
C ALA A 367 14.27 25.11 -5.80
N ASP A 368 14.15 26.42 -5.97
CA ASP A 368 14.97 27.34 -5.16
C ASP A 368 14.69 27.19 -3.67
N THR A 369 15.67 27.43 -2.82
CA THR A 369 15.59 27.14 -1.37
C THR A 369 14.52 27.95 -0.66
N LYS A 370 14.17 29.15 -1.16
CA LYS A 370 13.13 29.99 -0.58
C LYS A 370 11.74 29.34 -0.73
N MET A 371 11.53 28.66 -1.84
CA MET A 371 10.22 28.07 -2.18
C MET A 371 10.13 26.58 -1.86
N ALA A 372 11.24 25.85 -1.96
CA ALA A 372 11.26 24.39 -1.90
C ALA A 372 10.49 23.79 -0.72
N PHE A 373 10.54 24.42 0.44
CA PHE A 373 9.96 23.87 1.67
C PHE A 373 9.15 24.90 2.47
N LYS A 374 8.71 25.99 1.83
CA LYS A 374 8.04 27.11 2.55
C LYS A 374 6.77 26.71 3.30
N ASP A 375 6.09 25.67 2.86
CA ASP A 375 4.84 25.19 3.47
C ASP A 375 5.08 24.02 4.45
N LEU A 376 6.34 23.69 4.74
CA LEU A 376 6.71 22.59 5.63
C LEU A 376 7.18 23.11 6.99
N SER A 377 6.95 22.31 8.04
CA SER A 377 7.51 22.61 9.35
C SER A 377 9.04 22.46 9.34
N GLU A 378 9.72 23.24 10.16
CA GLU A 378 11.17 23.17 10.31
C GLU A 378 11.63 21.76 10.71
N GLU A 379 10.88 21.08 11.59
CA GLU A 379 11.16 19.70 12.00
C GLU A 379 11.24 18.73 10.81
N VAL A 380 10.27 18.80 9.87
CA VAL A 380 10.24 17.94 8.68
C VAL A 380 11.43 18.23 7.77
N VAL A 381 11.75 19.51 7.56
CA VAL A 381 12.90 19.94 6.76
C VAL A 381 14.21 19.44 7.38
N GLN A 382 14.42 19.68 8.66
CA GLN A 382 15.61 19.22 9.40
C GLN A 382 15.77 17.70 9.35
N LYS A 383 14.68 16.96 9.50
CA LYS A 383 14.69 15.50 9.37
C LYS A 383 15.12 15.04 7.96
N GLY A 384 14.67 15.73 6.92
CA GLY A 384 15.08 15.45 5.54
C GLY A 384 16.55 15.78 5.27
N MET A 385 17.05 16.85 5.89
CA MET A 385 18.45 17.28 5.76
C MET A 385 19.43 16.43 6.56
N ALA A 386 18.98 15.87 7.70
CA ALA A 386 19.84 15.21 8.69
C ALA A 386 20.72 14.06 8.13
N SER A 387 20.28 13.39 7.08
CA SER A 387 21.07 12.31 6.45
C SER A 387 22.22 12.83 5.59
N GLY A 388 22.19 14.08 5.16
CA GLY A 388 23.10 14.69 4.17
C GLY A 388 23.05 14.03 2.77
N LYS A 389 22.10 13.10 2.55
CA LYS A 389 21.98 12.32 1.31
C LYS A 389 20.67 12.60 0.56
N LEU A 390 19.57 12.72 1.31
CA LEU A 390 18.23 12.86 0.72
C LEU A 390 18.06 14.19 -0.01
N VAL A 391 18.45 15.29 0.63
CA VAL A 391 18.37 16.63 0.06
C VAL A 391 19.76 17.11 -0.32
N GLY A 392 19.95 17.40 -1.60
CA GLY A 392 21.18 17.99 -2.12
C GLY A 392 21.06 19.50 -2.15
N GLU A 393 22.00 20.19 -1.51
CA GLU A 393 22.14 21.64 -1.63
C GLU A 393 23.07 21.98 -2.80
N CYS A 394 22.64 22.92 -3.64
CA CYS A 394 23.41 23.41 -4.80
C CYS A 394 23.28 24.92 -4.89
N ALA A 395 24.39 25.63 -5.00
CA ALA A 395 24.37 27.10 -5.08
C ALA A 395 23.83 27.60 -6.42
N THR A 396 24.12 26.89 -7.52
CA THR A 396 23.74 27.28 -8.88
C THR A 396 23.20 26.09 -9.67
N LEU A 397 22.62 26.35 -10.85
CA LEU A 397 22.23 25.31 -11.82
C LEU A 397 23.44 24.51 -12.34
N ASP A 398 24.61 25.14 -12.42
CA ASP A 398 25.87 24.47 -12.80
C ASP A 398 26.32 23.47 -11.72
N ASP A 399 26.09 23.78 -10.44
CA ASP A 399 26.34 22.83 -9.36
C ASP A 399 25.39 21.63 -9.40
N ILE A 400 24.12 21.84 -9.75
CA ILE A 400 23.16 20.75 -10.00
C ILE A 400 23.67 19.89 -11.16
N ALA A 401 24.05 20.52 -12.28
CA ALA A 401 24.55 19.84 -13.46
C ALA A 401 25.77 18.98 -13.15
N LYS A 402 26.75 19.54 -12.43
CA LYS A 402 27.96 18.84 -12.00
C LYS A 402 27.67 17.70 -11.02
N LYS A 403 26.86 17.96 -9.98
CA LYS A 403 26.59 16.99 -8.90
C LYS A 403 25.81 15.78 -9.39
N TYR A 404 24.84 15.97 -10.28
CA TYR A 404 23.92 14.92 -10.74
C TYR A 404 24.20 14.45 -12.18
N GLY A 405 25.20 15.00 -12.86
CA GLY A 405 25.58 14.61 -14.22
C GLY A 405 24.56 15.04 -15.28
N VAL A 406 23.91 16.19 -15.08
CA VAL A 406 22.92 16.75 -16.00
C VAL A 406 23.59 17.64 -17.05
N PRO A 407 23.19 17.64 -18.35
CA PRO A 407 23.68 18.60 -19.34
C PRO A 407 23.34 20.04 -18.92
N ALA A 408 24.38 20.85 -18.60
CA ALA A 408 24.21 22.16 -17.97
C ALA A 408 23.37 23.15 -18.80
N ASP A 409 23.68 23.26 -20.09
CA ASP A 409 22.97 24.20 -20.98
C ASP A 409 21.51 23.81 -21.16
N ALA A 410 21.23 22.50 -21.26
CA ALA A 410 19.87 21.99 -21.38
C ALA A 410 19.07 22.23 -20.09
N LEU A 411 19.71 22.10 -18.92
CA LEU A 411 19.08 22.39 -17.62
C LEU A 411 18.70 23.87 -17.51
N LYS A 412 19.62 24.78 -17.84
CA LYS A 412 19.38 26.24 -17.84
C LYS A 412 18.24 26.61 -18.78
N GLU A 413 18.26 26.08 -20.01
CA GLU A 413 17.20 26.32 -20.98
C GLU A 413 15.83 25.77 -20.48
N THR A 414 15.84 24.63 -19.81
CA THR A 414 14.62 24.04 -19.24
C THR A 414 14.01 24.94 -18.15
N VAL A 415 14.83 25.47 -17.24
CA VAL A 415 14.37 26.40 -16.18
C VAL A 415 13.83 27.69 -16.79
N LYS A 416 14.58 28.27 -17.75
CA LYS A 416 14.16 29.49 -18.47
C LYS A 416 12.79 29.27 -19.17
N LYS A 417 12.66 28.20 -19.94
CA LYS A 417 11.40 27.86 -20.63
C LYS A 417 10.23 27.65 -19.66
N TYR A 418 10.48 26.99 -18.52
CA TYR A 418 9.47 26.84 -17.48
C TYR A 418 9.03 28.19 -16.92
N ASN A 419 9.96 29.07 -16.58
CA ASN A 419 9.66 30.42 -16.07
C ASN A 419 8.92 31.29 -17.11
N GLU A 420 9.24 31.18 -18.40
CA GLU A 420 8.48 31.81 -19.47
C GLU A 420 7.04 31.30 -19.50
N GLY A 421 6.84 29.99 -19.33
CA GLY A 421 5.52 29.37 -19.22
C GLY A 421 4.73 29.87 -18.00
N VAL A 422 5.40 30.03 -16.83
CA VAL A 422 4.79 30.59 -15.61
C VAL A 422 4.27 32.00 -15.87
N LYS A 423 5.09 32.87 -16.50
CA LYS A 423 4.69 34.24 -16.87
C LYS A 423 3.54 34.26 -17.86
N ALA A 424 3.50 33.31 -18.79
CA ALA A 424 2.42 33.14 -19.76
C ALA A 424 1.19 32.40 -19.19
N LYS A 425 1.23 31.98 -17.91
CA LYS A 425 0.17 31.18 -17.24
C LYS A 425 -0.14 29.87 -17.98
N LYS A 426 0.85 29.28 -18.60
CA LYS A 426 0.71 28.08 -19.43
C LYS A 426 1.87 27.12 -19.16
N ASP A 427 1.55 25.87 -18.83
CA ASP A 427 2.52 24.82 -18.60
C ASP A 427 2.52 23.78 -19.72
N GLU A 428 3.72 23.38 -20.16
CA GLU A 428 3.92 22.40 -21.26
C GLU A 428 3.32 21.02 -20.94
N PHE A 429 3.33 20.62 -19.64
CA PHE A 429 2.82 19.33 -19.17
C PHE A 429 1.44 19.41 -18.50
N GLY A 430 0.80 20.61 -18.52
CA GLY A 430 -0.54 20.79 -17.97
C GLY A 430 -0.59 20.95 -16.45
N LYS A 431 0.48 21.43 -15.82
CA LYS A 431 0.44 21.85 -14.41
C LYS A 431 -0.51 23.05 -14.29
N GLN A 432 -1.43 23.01 -13.31
CA GLN A 432 -2.49 24.02 -13.20
C GLN A 432 -1.92 25.41 -12.92
N GLU A 433 -2.52 26.45 -13.49
CA GLU A 433 -2.11 27.85 -13.32
C GLU A 433 -1.92 28.24 -11.85
N SER A 434 -2.85 27.83 -10.98
CA SER A 434 -2.79 28.10 -9.54
C SER A 434 -1.62 27.45 -8.81
N ALA A 435 -0.93 26.51 -9.45
CA ALA A 435 0.22 25.78 -8.92
C ALA A 435 1.54 26.13 -9.63
N LEU A 436 1.52 27.10 -10.56
CA LEU A 436 2.72 27.59 -11.20
C LEU A 436 3.49 28.52 -10.24
N SER A 437 4.79 28.30 -10.12
CA SER A 437 5.69 29.09 -9.29
C SER A 437 6.99 29.31 -10.04
N GLU A 438 7.41 30.56 -10.19
CA GLU A 438 8.67 30.90 -10.85
C GLU A 438 9.85 30.40 -10.01
N ILE A 439 10.83 29.79 -10.65
CA ILE A 439 12.08 29.33 -10.04
C ILE A 439 13.10 30.45 -10.14
N ASN A 440 13.69 30.84 -9.01
CA ASN A 440 14.80 31.79 -9.00
C ASN A 440 16.05 31.15 -9.65
N GLU A 441 16.40 31.57 -10.87
CA GLU A 441 17.52 31.01 -11.65
C GLU A 441 18.87 31.20 -10.99
N ALA A 442 19.01 32.19 -10.13
CA ALA A 442 20.25 32.44 -9.38
C ALA A 442 20.48 31.45 -8.22
N GLY A 443 19.43 30.69 -7.84
CA GLY A 443 19.49 29.77 -6.69
C GLY A 443 19.53 30.47 -5.33
N PRO A 444 20.02 29.82 -4.27
CA PRO A 444 20.43 28.40 -4.23
C PRO A 444 19.24 27.43 -4.32
N PHE A 445 19.55 26.12 -4.50
CA PHE A 445 18.55 25.09 -4.77
C PHE A 445 18.62 23.94 -3.79
N TYR A 446 17.45 23.34 -3.49
CA TYR A 446 17.32 22.01 -2.92
C TYR A 446 16.91 21.00 -4.00
N VAL A 447 17.61 19.87 -4.02
CA VAL A 447 17.49 18.82 -5.05
C VAL A 447 17.24 17.47 -4.39
N ILE A 448 16.25 16.72 -4.89
CA ILE A 448 15.93 15.37 -4.43
C ILE A 448 15.91 14.44 -5.63
N ARG A 449 16.58 13.28 -5.52
CA ARG A 449 16.50 12.21 -6.53
C ARG A 449 15.17 11.47 -6.40
N LEU A 450 14.59 11.06 -7.52
CA LEU A 450 13.31 10.38 -7.58
C LEU A 450 13.49 8.90 -7.95
N SER A 451 12.74 8.04 -7.27
CA SER A 451 12.57 6.64 -7.62
C SER A 451 11.19 6.17 -7.18
N PRO A 452 10.31 5.76 -8.10
CA PRO A 452 9.00 5.27 -7.72
C PRO A 452 9.14 4.01 -6.87
N LYS A 453 8.49 3.99 -5.71
CA LYS A 453 8.49 2.80 -4.84
C LYS A 453 7.09 2.15 -4.81
N PRO A 454 6.97 0.81 -4.86
CA PRO A 454 5.70 0.14 -4.59
C PRO A 454 5.10 0.64 -3.28
N HIS A 455 3.84 1.07 -3.34
CA HIS A 455 3.19 1.80 -2.24
C HIS A 455 1.87 1.17 -1.78
N HIS A 456 1.10 0.61 -2.71
CA HIS A 456 -0.18 -0.02 -2.41
C HIS A 456 -0.50 -1.06 -3.48
N THR A 457 -1.05 -2.21 -3.10
CA THR A 457 -1.54 -3.22 -4.04
C THR A 457 -3.05 -3.07 -4.21
N MET A 458 -3.51 -2.93 -5.46
CA MET A 458 -4.94 -2.77 -5.75
C MET A 458 -5.65 -4.10 -5.73
N GLY A 459 -4.93 -5.17 -6.02
CA GLY A 459 -5.46 -6.50 -6.15
C GLY A 459 -5.15 -7.41 -4.97
N GLY A 460 -5.89 -8.50 -4.92
CA GLY A 460 -5.82 -9.50 -3.87
C GLY A 460 -6.93 -10.52 -4.00
N LEU A 461 -7.57 -10.88 -2.90
CA LEU A 461 -8.68 -11.83 -2.84
C LEU A 461 -9.98 -11.19 -3.33
N LYS A 462 -10.74 -11.91 -4.16
CA LYS A 462 -12.11 -11.55 -4.46
C LYS A 462 -12.97 -11.74 -3.22
N ILE A 463 -13.68 -10.69 -2.83
CA ILE A 463 -14.70 -10.75 -1.78
C ILE A 463 -16.07 -10.32 -2.33
N ASN A 464 -17.13 -10.61 -1.59
CA ASN A 464 -18.43 -10.02 -1.79
C ASN A 464 -18.69 -8.86 -0.80
N THR A 465 -19.87 -8.24 -0.86
CA THR A 465 -20.26 -7.13 0.01
C THR A 465 -20.42 -7.52 1.51
N LYS A 466 -20.33 -8.81 1.84
CA LYS A 466 -20.28 -9.33 3.21
C LYS A 466 -18.84 -9.65 3.67
N ALA A 467 -17.83 -9.27 2.88
CA ALA A 467 -16.42 -9.59 3.12
C ALA A 467 -16.09 -11.09 3.08
N GLU A 468 -16.97 -11.95 2.57
CA GLU A 468 -16.71 -13.38 2.37
C GLU A 468 -15.77 -13.58 1.17
N VAL A 469 -14.75 -14.42 1.34
CA VAL A 469 -13.79 -14.75 0.27
C VAL A 469 -14.42 -15.70 -0.74
N ILE A 470 -14.32 -15.38 -2.03
CA ILE A 470 -14.95 -16.14 -3.11
C ILE A 470 -13.99 -17.21 -3.67
N SER A 471 -14.50 -18.41 -3.83
CA SER A 471 -13.79 -19.52 -4.44
C SER A 471 -13.71 -19.39 -5.97
N SER A 472 -12.51 -19.59 -6.54
CA SER A 472 -12.28 -19.65 -7.98
C SER A 472 -12.90 -20.91 -8.64
N LYS A 473 -13.12 -21.97 -7.85
CA LYS A 473 -13.69 -23.23 -8.32
C LYS A 473 -15.21 -23.18 -8.45
N THR A 474 -15.88 -22.51 -7.50
CA THR A 474 -17.35 -22.55 -7.40
C THR A 474 -18.02 -21.21 -7.63
N ASN A 475 -17.26 -20.12 -7.63
CA ASN A 475 -17.73 -18.72 -7.58
C ASN A 475 -18.72 -18.45 -6.42
N LYS A 476 -18.57 -19.20 -5.33
CA LYS A 476 -19.33 -19.04 -4.07
C LYS A 476 -18.36 -18.74 -2.93
N PRO A 477 -18.84 -18.21 -1.79
CA PRO A 477 -18.01 -18.05 -0.62
C PRO A 477 -17.30 -19.34 -0.20
N ILE A 478 -16.03 -19.24 0.22
CA ILE A 478 -15.32 -20.28 0.96
C ILE A 478 -15.85 -20.23 2.39
N PRO A 479 -16.55 -21.28 2.88
CA PRO A 479 -17.17 -21.21 4.18
C PRO A 479 -16.15 -20.99 5.30
N GLY A 480 -16.45 -20.08 6.23
CA GLY A 480 -15.58 -19.75 7.36
C GLY A 480 -14.35 -18.88 7.01
N LEU A 481 -14.28 -18.32 5.79
CA LEU A 481 -13.18 -17.44 5.38
C LEU A 481 -13.68 -16.06 4.93
N TYR A 482 -13.17 -15.03 5.62
CA TYR A 482 -13.43 -13.62 5.34
C TYR A 482 -12.12 -12.89 5.05
N ALA A 483 -12.19 -11.74 4.36
CA ALA A 483 -11.02 -10.90 4.16
C ALA A 483 -11.40 -9.42 4.10
N ALA A 484 -10.48 -8.54 4.54
CA ALA A 484 -10.71 -7.10 4.56
C ALA A 484 -9.42 -6.29 4.40
N GLY A 485 -9.52 -5.12 3.77
CA GLY A 485 -8.43 -4.19 3.53
C GLY A 485 -7.53 -4.61 2.38
N GLU A 486 -6.27 -4.17 2.37
CA GLU A 486 -5.35 -4.26 1.22
C GLU A 486 -5.05 -5.70 0.72
N ILE A 487 -5.39 -6.73 1.48
CA ILE A 487 -5.32 -8.13 1.02
C ILE A 487 -6.43 -8.49 0.02
N THR A 488 -7.47 -7.65 -0.10
CA THR A 488 -8.58 -7.85 -1.03
C THR A 488 -8.36 -7.07 -2.34
N GLY A 489 -9.06 -7.45 -3.40
CA GLY A 489 -9.01 -6.79 -4.69
C GLY A 489 -10.38 -6.36 -5.20
N GLY A 490 -10.39 -5.46 -6.18
CA GLY A 490 -11.59 -5.01 -6.87
C GLY A 490 -12.10 -3.62 -6.44
N THR A 491 -12.00 -3.24 -5.19
CA THR A 491 -12.54 -1.97 -4.69
C THR A 491 -11.94 -0.74 -5.40
N HIS A 492 -10.63 -0.75 -5.64
CA HIS A 492 -9.90 0.43 -6.12
C HIS A 492 -9.65 0.49 -7.61
N GLY A 493 -9.89 -0.60 -8.34
CA GLY A 493 -9.58 -0.67 -9.78
C GLY A 493 -8.06 -0.50 -10.04
N ALA A 494 -7.72 0.23 -11.10
CA ALA A 494 -6.32 0.38 -11.54
C ALA A 494 -5.45 1.24 -10.62
N SER A 495 -6.06 2.19 -9.90
CA SER A 495 -5.32 3.10 -9.01
C SER A 495 -6.23 3.63 -7.91
N ARG A 496 -5.79 3.46 -6.68
CA ARG A 496 -6.49 3.93 -5.49
C ARG A 496 -6.44 5.46 -5.38
N LEU A 497 -7.60 6.08 -5.24
CA LEU A 497 -7.71 7.50 -4.91
C LEU A 497 -7.12 7.79 -3.53
N GLY A 498 -6.51 8.96 -3.33
CA GLY A 498 -5.89 9.34 -2.05
C GLY A 498 -6.86 9.18 -0.87
N THR A 499 -6.39 8.71 0.28
CA THR A 499 -7.14 8.56 1.55
C THR A 499 -8.28 7.53 1.57
N VAL A 500 -8.63 6.88 0.43
CA VAL A 500 -9.71 5.88 0.37
C VAL A 500 -9.32 4.53 0.98
N ALA A 501 -8.02 4.19 1.04
CA ALA A 501 -7.57 2.91 1.62
C ALA A 501 -7.95 2.74 3.10
N ILE A 502 -7.94 3.82 3.90
CA ILE A 502 -8.33 3.73 5.32
C ILE A 502 -9.83 3.46 5.41
N THR A 503 -10.63 4.14 4.59
CA THR A 503 -12.09 3.91 4.53
C THR A 503 -12.38 2.45 4.17
N ASP A 504 -11.73 1.92 3.12
CA ASP A 504 -11.83 0.51 2.70
C ASP A 504 -11.51 -0.46 3.85
N CYS A 505 -10.35 -0.26 4.49
CA CYS A 505 -9.92 -1.11 5.60
C CYS A 505 -10.91 -1.13 6.76
N ILE A 506 -11.44 0.03 7.16
CA ILE A 506 -12.38 0.13 8.29
C ILE A 506 -13.74 -0.43 7.91
N VAL A 507 -14.28 -0.06 6.74
CA VAL A 507 -15.60 -0.51 6.28
C VAL A 507 -15.64 -2.04 6.16
N PHE A 508 -14.72 -2.64 5.38
CA PHE A 508 -14.74 -4.09 5.20
C PHE A 508 -14.24 -4.86 6.42
N GLY A 509 -13.39 -4.24 7.26
CA GLY A 509 -13.05 -4.79 8.57
C GLY A 509 -14.29 -4.92 9.46
N MET A 510 -15.08 -3.85 9.58
CA MET A 510 -16.36 -3.88 10.30
C MET A 510 -17.31 -4.94 9.74
N ILE A 511 -17.50 -4.96 8.41
CA ILE A 511 -18.37 -5.91 7.72
C ILE A 511 -17.94 -7.36 7.99
N ALA A 512 -16.64 -7.67 7.93
CA ALA A 512 -16.13 -9.00 8.25
C ALA A 512 -16.47 -9.40 9.70
N GLY A 513 -16.23 -8.52 10.68
CA GLY A 513 -16.58 -8.77 12.08
C GLY A 513 -18.08 -8.84 12.35
N GLU A 514 -18.90 -8.15 11.56
CA GLU A 514 -20.37 -8.21 11.64
C GLU A 514 -20.94 -9.52 11.06
N ASN A 515 -20.30 -10.13 10.07
CA ASN A 515 -20.81 -11.31 9.35
C ASN A 515 -20.22 -12.65 9.83
N ILE A 516 -19.15 -12.65 10.61
CA ILE A 516 -18.50 -13.86 11.12
C ILE A 516 -19.13 -14.47 12.39
#